data_0f1f55f9cd42ce39d2b94b01d4ee89eb
#
_entry.id   0f1f55f9cd42ce39d2b94b01d4ee89eb
#
_cell.length_a   1.000
_cell.length_b   1.000
_cell.length_c   1.000
_cell.angle_alpha   90.00
_cell.angle_beta   90.00
_cell.angle_gamma   90.00
#
_symmetry.space_group_name_H-M   'P 1'
#
loop_
_entity.id
_entity.type
_entity.pdbx_description
1 polymer ?
#
loop_
_entity_poly.entity_id
_entity_poly.type
_entity_poly.pdbx_seq_one_letter_code
_entity_poly.pdbx_strand_id
1 'polypeptide(L)'
;MEQAISDKSPDTEPARKESWRMFNRICGSYDLVNRLVSFGIDVRWRKRMARHLPAGEALHVLDLATGTADQLLHLSAASDRMGKGTGMDLAEGMLEVGRKKVGDRGLSEMISLQVGDATNIPADAGQFDATTISFGIRNVPDVLAALREMHRVLLPGGRALILEFSLPRNRLIRALHLFYLRRVLPRIGGIISGDAEAYRYLNRTIEAFPYGEAFCKLMREAGFAQVSATPLTFGVATIYQGEKAVDSEEERQ
;
A
#
# COMPACT_ATOMS: atom_id res chain seq x y z
N MET A 1 9.46 4.63 26.07
CA MET A 1 8.53 5.78 26.08
C MET A 1 7.45 5.45 25.06
N GLU A 2 6.37 4.95 25.57
CA GLU A 2 5.22 4.37 24.86
C GLU A 2 4.37 5.53 24.31
N GLN A 3 4.39 5.73 22.97
CA GLN A 3 3.43 6.65 22.36
C GLN A 3 2.07 5.94 22.32
N ALA A 4 1.21 6.35 23.23
CA ALA A 4 -0.19 5.93 23.25
C ALA A 4 -0.85 6.25 21.90
N ILE A 5 -1.57 5.24 21.39
CA ILE A 5 -2.42 5.33 20.22
C ILE A 5 -3.62 6.22 20.60
N SER A 6 -3.48 7.53 20.41
CA SER A 6 -4.60 8.47 20.36
C SER A 6 -4.58 9.10 18.96
N ASP A 7 -5.07 8.36 17.96
CA ASP A 7 -5.24 8.87 16.60
C ASP A 7 -6.64 9.49 16.47
N LYS A 8 -6.82 10.64 17.10
CA LYS A 8 -7.95 11.54 16.84
C LYS A 8 -7.45 12.98 16.78
N SER A 9 -6.65 13.30 15.75
CA SER A 9 -6.57 14.68 15.29
C SER A 9 -7.83 14.96 14.45
N PRO A 10 -8.72 15.85 14.88
CA PRO A 10 -9.98 16.16 14.19
C PRO A 10 -9.79 16.59 12.72
N ASP A 11 -8.59 17.07 12.36
CA ASP A 11 -8.28 17.61 11.04
C ASP A 11 -7.87 16.56 9.99
N THR A 12 -7.56 15.32 10.38
CA THR A 12 -7.07 14.28 9.45
C THR A 12 -8.15 13.31 8.97
N GLU A 13 -9.18 13.07 9.76
CA GLU A 13 -10.24 12.10 9.46
C GLU A 13 -11.13 12.51 8.26
N PRO A 14 -11.62 13.76 8.14
CA PRO A 14 -12.35 14.21 6.95
C PRO A 14 -11.50 14.17 5.69
N ALA A 15 -10.21 14.55 5.80
CA ALA A 15 -9.28 14.55 4.67
C ALA A 15 -8.98 13.12 4.16
N ARG A 16 -8.97 12.11 5.02
CA ARG A 16 -8.80 10.70 4.62
C ARG A 16 -10.02 10.18 3.87
N LYS A 17 -11.24 10.48 4.35
CA LYS A 17 -12.49 10.04 3.70
C LYS A 17 -12.65 10.56 2.26
N GLU A 18 -12.06 11.70 1.94
CA GLU A 18 -12.14 12.34 0.61
C GLU A 18 -10.83 12.31 -0.17
N SER A 19 -9.80 11.61 0.32
CA SER A 19 -8.48 11.54 -0.33
C SER A 19 -8.55 11.07 -1.79
N TRP A 20 -9.47 10.17 -2.13
CA TRP A 20 -9.70 9.69 -3.48
C TRP A 20 -10.03 10.82 -4.48
N ARG A 21 -10.72 11.90 -4.03
CA ARG A 21 -11.01 13.08 -4.87
C ARG A 21 -9.72 13.82 -5.26
N MET A 22 -8.78 13.93 -4.32
CA MET A 22 -7.46 14.51 -4.59
C MET A 22 -6.69 13.66 -5.59
N PHE A 23 -6.67 12.33 -5.41
CA PHE A 23 -6.00 11.41 -6.33
C PHE A 23 -6.60 11.46 -7.73
N ASN A 24 -7.92 11.57 -7.88
CA ASN A 24 -8.56 11.77 -9.17
C ASN A 24 -8.09 13.04 -9.89
N ARG A 25 -7.83 14.16 -9.15
CA ARG A 25 -7.35 15.40 -9.77
C ARG A 25 -5.92 15.31 -10.29
N ILE A 26 -5.07 14.54 -9.62
CA ILE A 26 -3.63 14.46 -9.95
C ILE A 26 -3.26 13.21 -10.77
N CYS A 27 -4.22 12.37 -11.17
CA CYS A 27 -3.98 11.06 -11.79
C CYS A 27 -3.04 11.12 -13.01
N GLY A 28 -3.15 12.15 -13.85
CA GLY A 28 -2.33 12.31 -15.05
C GLY A 28 -0.83 12.56 -14.79
N SER A 29 -0.48 13.14 -13.64
CA SER A 29 0.91 13.46 -13.26
C SER A 29 1.44 12.57 -12.13
N TYR A 30 0.59 11.75 -11.52
CA TYR A 30 0.87 11.00 -10.30
C TYR A 30 2.13 10.13 -10.40
N ASP A 31 2.22 9.31 -11.44
CA ASP A 31 3.35 8.40 -11.62
C ASP A 31 4.67 9.17 -11.86
N LEU A 32 4.63 10.20 -12.70
CA LEU A 32 5.79 11.03 -12.99
C LEU A 32 6.33 11.69 -11.72
N VAL A 33 5.43 12.26 -10.93
CA VAL A 33 5.83 12.93 -9.70
C VAL A 33 6.38 11.93 -8.68
N ASN A 34 5.73 10.77 -8.50
CA ASN A 34 6.22 9.72 -7.61
C ASN A 34 7.63 9.25 -8.02
N ARG A 35 7.89 9.07 -9.32
CA ARG A 35 9.23 8.72 -9.84
C ARG A 35 10.26 9.79 -9.54
N LEU A 36 9.95 11.05 -9.81
CA LEU A 36 10.88 12.16 -9.59
C LEU A 36 11.17 12.36 -8.09
N VAL A 37 10.12 12.32 -7.28
CA VAL A 37 10.20 12.54 -5.83
C VAL A 37 10.94 11.39 -5.11
N SER A 38 10.76 10.17 -5.57
CA SER A 38 11.46 9.00 -5.03
C SER A 38 12.82 8.75 -5.69
N PHE A 39 13.22 9.55 -6.68
CA PHE A 39 14.37 9.27 -7.53
C PHE A 39 14.30 7.87 -8.16
N GLY A 40 13.09 7.39 -8.47
CA GLY A 40 12.82 6.07 -9.03
C GLY A 40 13.03 4.89 -8.08
N ILE A 41 13.35 5.14 -6.81
CA ILE A 41 13.59 4.08 -5.81
C ILE A 41 12.29 3.31 -5.49
N ASP A 42 11.12 3.95 -5.62
CA ASP A 42 9.81 3.32 -5.44
C ASP A 42 9.62 2.08 -6.32
N VAL A 43 10.14 2.09 -7.56
CA VAL A 43 10.14 0.92 -8.46
C VAL A 43 10.86 -0.27 -7.83
N ARG A 44 12.04 -0.02 -7.24
CA ARG A 44 12.83 -1.07 -6.60
C ARG A 44 12.12 -1.64 -5.37
N TRP A 45 11.44 -0.78 -4.60
CA TRP A 45 10.65 -1.21 -3.44
C TRP A 45 9.47 -2.07 -3.88
N ARG A 46 8.70 -1.63 -4.88
CA ARG A 46 7.56 -2.40 -5.44
C ARG A 46 8.00 -3.76 -5.99
N LYS A 47 9.08 -3.81 -6.77
CA LYS A 47 9.64 -5.08 -7.27
C LYS A 47 10.11 -5.99 -6.15
N ARG A 48 10.62 -5.42 -5.06
CA ARG A 48 11.07 -6.21 -3.92
C ARG A 48 9.93 -6.95 -3.23
N MET A 49 8.70 -6.45 -3.29
CA MET A 49 7.53 -7.15 -2.74
C MET A 49 7.31 -8.53 -3.36
N ALA A 50 7.71 -8.74 -4.62
CA ALA A 50 7.63 -10.04 -5.27
C ALA A 50 8.36 -11.17 -4.52
N ARG A 51 9.41 -10.83 -3.76
CA ARG A 51 10.16 -11.80 -2.93
C ARG A 51 9.38 -12.24 -1.69
N HIS A 52 8.36 -11.48 -1.31
CA HIS A 52 7.53 -11.72 -0.13
C HIS A 52 6.21 -12.41 -0.47
N LEU A 53 5.91 -12.65 -1.75
CA LEU A 53 4.74 -13.44 -2.17
C LEU A 53 4.81 -14.84 -1.53
N PRO A 54 3.66 -15.47 -1.20
CA PRO A 54 3.65 -16.84 -0.68
C PRO A 54 4.26 -17.80 -1.70
N ALA A 55 4.63 -18.98 -1.26
CA ALA A 55 5.03 -20.06 -2.17
C ALA A 55 3.84 -20.48 -3.05
N GLY A 56 4.11 -20.94 -4.26
CA GLY A 56 3.09 -21.36 -5.21
C GLY A 56 3.31 -20.76 -6.60
N GLU A 57 2.52 -21.25 -7.53
CA GLU A 57 2.47 -20.82 -8.92
C GLU A 57 1.06 -20.31 -9.24
N ALA A 58 0.94 -19.49 -10.28
CA ALA A 58 -0.33 -18.92 -10.74
C ALA A 58 -1.14 -18.19 -9.64
N LEU A 59 -0.45 -17.54 -8.71
CA LEU A 59 -1.05 -16.86 -7.55
C LEU A 59 -2.07 -15.80 -7.99
N HIS A 60 -3.22 -15.76 -7.32
CA HIS A 60 -4.19 -14.69 -7.45
C HIS A 60 -3.90 -13.59 -6.42
N VAL A 61 -3.46 -12.42 -6.89
CA VAL A 61 -3.08 -11.27 -6.07
C VAL A 61 -4.16 -10.19 -6.13
N LEU A 62 -4.64 -9.75 -4.97
CA LEU A 62 -5.48 -8.57 -4.82
C LEU A 62 -4.62 -7.36 -4.40
N ASP A 63 -4.66 -6.28 -5.18
CA ASP A 63 -3.96 -5.03 -4.85
C ASP A 63 -4.98 -3.93 -4.49
N LEU A 64 -4.95 -3.46 -3.25
CA LEU A 64 -5.85 -2.44 -2.73
C LEU A 64 -5.21 -1.04 -2.82
N ALA A 65 -6.03 -0.01 -3.01
CA ALA A 65 -5.57 1.32 -3.37
C ALA A 65 -4.55 1.23 -4.50
N THR A 66 -4.89 0.46 -5.54
CA THR A 66 -4.00 0.09 -6.63
C THR A 66 -3.57 1.28 -7.49
N GLY A 67 -4.34 2.37 -7.45
CA GLY A 67 -4.08 3.59 -8.21
C GLY A 67 -3.97 3.29 -9.71
N THR A 68 -2.81 3.61 -10.26
CA THR A 68 -2.50 3.37 -11.68
C THR A 68 -1.95 1.96 -11.98
N ALA A 69 -2.22 0.99 -11.11
CA ALA A 69 -1.82 -0.42 -11.19
C ALA A 69 -0.30 -0.68 -11.14
N ASP A 70 0.51 0.28 -10.71
CA ASP A 70 1.98 0.15 -10.69
C ASP A 70 2.45 -1.07 -9.89
N GLN A 71 1.79 -1.39 -8.76
CA GLN A 71 2.19 -2.52 -7.93
C GLN A 71 1.98 -3.85 -8.66
N LEU A 72 0.82 -4.08 -9.27
CA LEU A 72 0.54 -5.30 -10.04
C LEU A 72 1.48 -5.43 -11.25
N LEU A 73 1.70 -4.34 -11.97
CA LEU A 73 2.62 -4.30 -13.11
C LEU A 73 4.08 -4.58 -12.71
N HIS A 74 4.50 -4.20 -11.51
CA HIS A 74 5.83 -4.51 -11.03
C HIS A 74 5.94 -5.92 -10.46
N LEU A 75 4.87 -6.47 -9.87
CA LEU A 75 4.82 -7.86 -9.44
C LEU A 75 4.90 -8.81 -10.63
N SER A 76 4.07 -8.59 -11.69
CA SER A 76 4.09 -9.42 -12.90
C SER A 76 5.45 -9.40 -13.62
N ALA A 77 6.13 -8.25 -13.61
CA ALA A 77 7.46 -8.13 -14.21
C ALA A 77 8.60 -8.68 -13.36
N ALA A 78 8.39 -8.89 -12.06
CA ALA A 78 9.42 -9.31 -11.12
C ALA A 78 9.30 -10.77 -10.67
N SER A 79 8.19 -11.45 -11.01
CA SER A 79 7.93 -12.82 -10.58
C SER A 79 6.93 -13.49 -11.51
N ASP A 80 7.28 -14.69 -12.00
CA ASP A 80 6.38 -15.55 -12.80
C ASP A 80 5.32 -16.26 -11.94
N ARG A 81 5.34 -16.05 -10.62
CA ARG A 81 4.38 -16.69 -9.69
C ARG A 81 2.98 -16.07 -9.74
N MET A 82 2.84 -14.81 -10.16
CA MET A 82 1.54 -14.16 -10.26
C MET A 82 0.82 -14.62 -11.56
N GLY A 83 -0.25 -15.40 -11.41
CA GLY A 83 -1.11 -15.83 -12.54
C GLY A 83 -2.26 -14.88 -12.80
N LYS A 84 -2.80 -14.23 -11.74
CA LYS A 84 -3.90 -13.28 -11.84
C LYS A 84 -3.72 -12.12 -10.88
N GLY A 85 -4.05 -10.90 -11.33
CA GLY A 85 -4.08 -9.68 -10.52
C GLY A 85 -5.45 -9.02 -10.55
N THR A 86 -5.96 -8.68 -9.38
CA THR A 86 -7.16 -7.84 -9.24
C THR A 86 -6.76 -6.56 -8.51
N GLY A 87 -6.90 -5.40 -9.13
CA GLY A 87 -6.65 -4.10 -8.51
C GLY A 87 -7.95 -3.41 -8.13
N MET A 88 -8.00 -2.85 -6.92
CA MET A 88 -9.14 -2.06 -6.44
C MET A 88 -8.70 -0.69 -5.97
N ASP A 89 -9.45 0.36 -6.32
CA ASP A 89 -9.27 1.73 -5.85
C ASP A 89 -10.61 2.46 -5.81
N LEU A 90 -10.74 3.48 -4.99
CA LEU A 90 -11.91 4.37 -4.96
C LEU A 90 -11.84 5.45 -6.07
N ALA A 91 -10.65 5.73 -6.59
CA ALA A 91 -10.38 6.79 -7.56
C ALA A 91 -10.48 6.25 -9.00
N GLU A 92 -11.66 6.34 -9.63
CA GLU A 92 -11.88 5.84 -11.00
C GLU A 92 -10.91 6.43 -12.02
N GLY A 93 -10.57 7.73 -11.93
CA GLY A 93 -9.60 8.32 -12.84
C GLY A 93 -8.19 7.71 -12.74
N MET A 94 -7.81 7.20 -11.56
CA MET A 94 -6.57 6.44 -11.39
C MET A 94 -6.66 5.08 -12.08
N LEU A 95 -7.81 4.39 -11.94
CA LEU A 95 -8.06 3.11 -12.56
C LEU A 95 -8.08 3.19 -14.09
N GLU A 96 -8.60 4.28 -14.67
CA GLU A 96 -8.57 4.52 -16.11
C GLU A 96 -7.13 4.60 -16.64
N VAL A 97 -6.26 5.36 -15.96
CA VAL A 97 -4.82 5.38 -16.27
C VAL A 97 -4.20 3.99 -16.14
N GLY A 98 -4.58 3.26 -15.08
CA GLY A 98 -4.13 1.89 -14.83
C GLY A 98 -4.53 0.93 -15.94
N ARG A 99 -5.80 0.93 -16.36
CA ARG A 99 -6.32 0.08 -17.46
C ARG A 99 -5.55 0.32 -18.77
N LYS A 100 -5.28 1.61 -19.08
CA LYS A 100 -4.45 1.93 -20.23
C LYS A 100 -3.05 1.33 -20.12
N LYS A 101 -2.38 1.47 -18.95
CA LYS A 101 -1.03 0.92 -18.72
C LYS A 101 -0.99 -0.60 -18.78
N VAL A 102 -2.03 -1.27 -18.28
CA VAL A 102 -2.21 -2.74 -18.37
C VAL A 102 -2.38 -3.17 -19.83
N GLY A 103 -3.24 -2.47 -20.57
CA GLY A 103 -3.46 -2.73 -22.00
C GLY A 103 -2.20 -2.51 -22.85
N ASP A 104 -1.50 -1.39 -22.65
CA ASP A 104 -0.24 -1.06 -23.36
C ASP A 104 0.86 -2.13 -23.15
N ARG A 105 0.75 -2.95 -22.09
CA ARG A 105 1.67 -4.07 -21.79
C ARG A 105 1.14 -5.45 -22.19
N GLY A 106 -0.06 -5.53 -22.77
CA GLY A 106 -0.68 -6.80 -23.15
C GLY A 106 -1.10 -7.68 -21.97
N LEU A 107 -1.38 -7.09 -20.80
CA LEU A 107 -1.68 -7.81 -19.55
C LEU A 107 -3.17 -7.80 -19.20
N SER A 108 -4.07 -7.39 -20.09
CA SER A 108 -5.51 -7.26 -19.80
C SER A 108 -6.20 -8.59 -19.46
N GLU A 109 -5.69 -9.72 -19.92
CA GLU A 109 -6.20 -11.05 -19.55
C GLU A 109 -5.74 -11.48 -18.15
N MET A 110 -4.59 -10.95 -17.68
CA MET A 110 -4.01 -11.29 -16.39
C MET A 110 -4.46 -10.32 -15.29
N ILE A 111 -4.59 -9.01 -15.59
CA ILE A 111 -4.84 -7.96 -14.60
C ILE A 111 -6.16 -7.25 -14.88
N SER A 112 -7.08 -7.33 -13.93
CA SER A 112 -8.35 -6.60 -13.93
C SER A 112 -8.34 -5.48 -12.89
N LEU A 113 -8.99 -4.34 -13.21
CA LEU A 113 -9.08 -3.18 -12.33
C LEU A 113 -10.55 -2.78 -12.13
N GLN A 114 -10.95 -2.58 -10.87
CA GLN A 114 -12.32 -2.24 -10.50
C GLN A 114 -12.38 -1.25 -9.33
N VAL A 115 -13.49 -0.52 -9.24
CA VAL A 115 -13.78 0.33 -8.08
C VAL A 115 -14.05 -0.56 -6.87
N GLY A 116 -13.45 -0.22 -5.72
CA GLY A 116 -13.66 -0.95 -4.47
C GLY A 116 -13.06 -0.23 -3.28
N ASP A 117 -13.69 -0.45 -2.12
CA ASP A 117 -13.23 0.08 -0.83
C ASP A 117 -12.44 -0.99 -0.08
N ALA A 118 -11.23 -0.65 0.36
CA ALA A 118 -10.39 -1.55 1.14
C ALA A 118 -11.00 -1.93 2.50
N THR A 119 -11.95 -1.15 3.03
CA THR A 119 -12.66 -1.43 4.28
C THR A 119 -13.89 -2.30 4.11
N ASN A 120 -14.28 -2.58 2.86
CA ASN A 120 -15.41 -3.44 2.50
C ASN A 120 -15.16 -4.06 1.12
N ILE A 121 -14.30 -5.07 1.07
CA ILE A 121 -13.85 -5.70 -0.19
C ILE A 121 -15.00 -6.54 -0.77
N PRO A 122 -15.46 -6.26 -2.00
CA PRO A 122 -16.56 -6.99 -2.64
C PRO A 122 -16.06 -8.35 -3.20
N ALA A 123 -15.60 -9.21 -2.31
CA ALA A 123 -15.12 -10.56 -2.59
C ALA A 123 -15.47 -11.47 -1.40
N ASP A 124 -15.66 -12.76 -1.67
CA ASP A 124 -15.86 -13.76 -0.62
C ASP A 124 -14.59 -13.97 0.21
N ALA A 125 -14.76 -14.60 1.38
CA ALA A 125 -13.62 -15.02 2.19
C ALA A 125 -12.80 -16.09 1.47
N GLY A 126 -11.47 -16.02 1.59
CA GLY A 126 -10.60 -17.08 1.10
C GLY A 126 -10.53 -17.16 -0.43
N GLN A 127 -10.37 -16.05 -1.14
CA GLN A 127 -10.28 -16.02 -2.61
C GLN A 127 -8.87 -15.71 -3.15
N PHE A 128 -7.99 -15.14 -2.34
CA PHE A 128 -6.71 -14.63 -2.81
C PHE A 128 -5.54 -15.29 -2.09
N ASP A 129 -4.48 -15.60 -2.84
CA ASP A 129 -3.22 -16.09 -2.30
C ASP A 129 -2.43 -14.98 -1.62
N ALA A 130 -2.52 -13.76 -2.16
CA ALA A 130 -1.89 -12.60 -1.56
C ALA A 130 -2.78 -11.35 -1.68
N THR A 131 -2.74 -10.50 -0.65
CA THR A 131 -3.26 -9.13 -0.72
C THR A 131 -2.10 -8.15 -0.62
N THR A 132 -2.11 -7.09 -1.42
CA THR A 132 -1.09 -6.04 -1.40
C THR A 132 -1.74 -4.66 -1.23
N ILE A 133 -1.01 -3.74 -0.61
CA ILE A 133 -1.32 -2.32 -0.62
C ILE A 133 -0.01 -1.52 -0.57
N SER A 134 0.19 -0.61 -1.52
CA SER A 134 1.45 0.14 -1.63
C SER A 134 1.21 1.63 -1.59
N PHE A 135 1.70 2.28 -0.51
CA PHE A 135 1.56 3.73 -0.26
C PHE A 135 0.11 4.22 -0.19
N GLY A 136 -0.82 3.31 0.12
CA GLY A 136 -2.26 3.56 0.18
C GLY A 136 -2.86 3.48 1.58
N ILE A 137 -2.36 2.58 2.44
CA ILE A 137 -2.98 2.23 3.72
C ILE A 137 -3.13 3.43 4.67
N ARG A 138 -2.19 4.39 4.66
CA ARG A 138 -2.24 5.61 5.47
C ARG A 138 -3.41 6.53 5.11
N ASN A 139 -3.99 6.38 3.91
CA ASN A 139 -5.11 7.18 3.42
C ASN A 139 -6.47 6.51 3.72
N VAL A 140 -6.46 5.26 4.18
CA VAL A 140 -7.68 4.54 4.54
C VAL A 140 -8.21 5.08 5.87
N PRO A 141 -9.50 5.44 5.98
CA PRO A 141 -10.08 6.00 7.19
C PRO A 141 -9.99 5.05 8.39
N ASP A 142 -10.29 3.77 8.19
CA ASP A 142 -10.19 2.71 9.19
C ASP A 142 -9.18 1.66 8.74
N VAL A 143 -7.94 1.82 9.21
CA VAL A 143 -6.82 0.93 8.89
C VAL A 143 -7.06 -0.49 9.41
N LEU A 144 -7.66 -0.62 10.60
CA LEU A 144 -7.90 -1.93 11.20
C LEU A 144 -8.98 -2.70 10.44
N ALA A 145 -10.05 -2.02 10.02
CA ALA A 145 -11.08 -2.61 9.16
C ALA A 145 -10.47 -3.10 7.82
N ALA A 146 -9.63 -2.28 7.17
CA ALA A 146 -8.96 -2.69 5.94
C ALA A 146 -8.05 -3.91 6.15
N LEU A 147 -7.28 -3.95 7.23
CA LEU A 147 -6.43 -5.10 7.56
C LEU A 147 -7.26 -6.36 7.83
N ARG A 148 -8.42 -6.25 8.50
CA ARG A 148 -9.34 -7.37 8.72
C ARG A 148 -9.96 -7.87 7.41
N GLU A 149 -10.31 -6.97 6.51
CA GLU A 149 -10.81 -7.34 5.18
C GLU A 149 -9.72 -8.03 4.35
N MET A 150 -8.49 -7.49 4.35
CA MET A 150 -7.34 -8.17 3.73
C MET A 150 -7.17 -9.60 4.29
N HIS A 151 -7.27 -9.77 5.60
CA HIS A 151 -7.19 -11.08 6.23
C HIS A 151 -8.36 -11.98 5.84
N ARG A 152 -9.59 -11.45 5.80
CA ARG A 152 -10.81 -12.21 5.45
C ARG A 152 -10.72 -12.83 4.07
N VAL A 153 -10.31 -12.03 3.07
CA VAL A 153 -10.30 -12.48 1.67
C VAL A 153 -9.11 -13.38 1.31
N LEU A 154 -8.11 -13.49 2.18
CA LEU A 154 -6.98 -14.39 1.98
C LEU A 154 -7.38 -15.84 2.19
N LEU A 155 -6.82 -16.72 1.37
CA LEU A 155 -6.79 -18.17 1.60
C LEU A 155 -6.01 -18.50 2.88
N PRO A 156 -6.27 -19.61 3.57
CA PRO A 156 -5.38 -20.13 4.61
C PRO A 156 -3.94 -20.28 4.05
N GLY A 157 -2.94 -19.80 4.79
CA GLY A 157 -1.54 -19.72 4.32
C GLY A 157 -1.26 -18.55 3.37
N GLY A 158 -2.29 -17.80 2.95
CA GLY A 158 -2.14 -16.59 2.15
C GLY A 158 -1.48 -15.45 2.91
N ARG A 159 -0.95 -14.47 2.17
CA ARG A 159 -0.08 -13.44 2.75
C ARG A 159 -0.53 -12.02 2.40
N ALA A 160 -0.62 -11.16 3.43
CA ALA A 160 -0.77 -9.72 3.24
C ALA A 160 0.60 -9.04 3.17
N LEU A 161 0.78 -8.17 2.18
CA LEU A 161 2.01 -7.40 1.96
C LEU A 161 1.68 -5.91 1.88
N ILE A 162 2.23 -5.14 2.80
CA ILE A 162 2.01 -3.69 2.87
C ILE A 162 3.34 -2.98 2.66
N LEU A 163 3.43 -2.14 1.63
CA LEU A 163 4.57 -1.25 1.41
C LEU A 163 4.16 0.17 1.80
N GLU A 164 4.78 0.73 2.83
CA GLU A 164 4.42 2.06 3.28
C GLU A 164 5.65 2.87 3.73
N PHE A 165 5.52 4.19 3.69
CA PHE A 165 6.55 5.07 4.22
C PHE A 165 6.72 4.89 5.72
N SER A 166 7.95 5.07 6.17
CA SER A 166 8.32 5.01 7.58
C SER A 166 9.39 6.05 7.90
N LEU A 167 9.68 6.25 9.16
CA LEU A 167 10.72 7.19 9.57
C LEU A 167 11.98 6.43 9.98
N PRO A 168 13.15 6.81 9.43
CA PRO A 168 14.44 6.23 9.78
C PRO A 168 14.71 6.20 11.28
N ARG A 169 15.28 5.09 11.78
CA ARG A 169 15.69 4.97 13.19
C ARG A 169 16.91 5.85 13.51
N ASN A 170 17.84 6.00 12.56
CA ASN A 170 18.99 6.87 12.70
C ASN A 170 18.54 8.34 12.75
N ARG A 171 18.92 9.08 13.78
CA ARG A 171 18.49 10.46 14.04
C ARG A 171 18.89 11.43 12.93
N LEU A 172 20.11 11.28 12.37
CA LEU A 172 20.60 12.16 11.31
C LEU A 172 19.84 11.93 10.01
N ILE A 173 19.70 10.65 9.59
CA ILE A 173 18.95 10.28 8.38
C ILE A 173 17.49 10.71 8.51
N ARG A 174 16.91 10.52 9.70
CA ARG A 174 15.54 10.99 9.99
C ARG A 174 15.41 12.50 9.86
N ALA A 175 16.35 13.28 10.37
CA ALA A 175 16.34 14.74 10.27
C ALA A 175 16.42 15.20 8.79
N LEU A 176 17.31 14.59 8.00
CA LEU A 176 17.43 14.85 6.57
C LEU A 176 16.16 14.46 5.81
N HIS A 177 15.59 13.29 6.12
CA HIS A 177 14.37 12.82 5.49
C HIS A 177 13.18 13.73 5.81
N LEU A 178 13.00 14.14 7.07
CA LEU A 178 11.96 15.09 7.46
C LEU A 178 12.17 16.48 6.83
N PHE A 179 13.40 16.95 6.72
CA PHE A 179 13.70 18.19 5.98
C PHE A 179 13.26 18.08 4.52
N TYR A 180 13.60 16.96 3.86
CA TYR A 180 13.16 16.70 2.48
C TYR A 180 11.64 16.69 2.36
N LEU A 181 10.93 15.93 3.19
CA LEU A 181 9.46 15.84 3.18
C LEU A 181 8.78 17.18 3.43
N ARG A 182 9.30 17.97 4.37
CA ARG A 182 8.66 19.22 4.82
C ARG A 182 8.97 20.42 3.93
N ARG A 183 10.16 20.46 3.32
CA ARG A 183 10.66 21.65 2.62
C ARG A 183 10.87 21.45 1.13
N VAL A 184 11.36 20.30 0.71
CA VAL A 184 11.73 20.04 -0.69
C VAL A 184 10.54 19.49 -1.47
N LEU A 185 9.95 18.43 -0.96
CA LEU A 185 8.86 17.71 -1.61
C LEU A 185 7.65 18.58 -1.99
N PRO A 186 7.09 19.44 -1.11
CA PRO A 186 5.94 20.27 -1.47
C PRO A 186 6.25 21.31 -2.55
N ARG A 187 7.52 21.78 -2.63
CA ARG A 187 7.95 22.71 -3.66
C ARG A 187 8.06 22.04 -5.03
N ILE A 188 8.77 20.91 -5.09
CA ILE A 188 8.94 20.16 -6.34
C ILE A 188 7.59 19.64 -6.83
N GLY A 189 6.82 19.00 -5.95
CA GLY A 189 5.52 18.45 -6.27
C GLY A 189 4.54 19.52 -6.73
N GLY A 190 4.50 20.68 -6.04
CA GLY A 190 3.64 21.81 -6.41
C GLY A 190 3.97 22.41 -7.79
N ILE A 191 5.26 22.49 -8.16
CA ILE A 191 5.68 22.98 -9.49
C ILE A 191 5.26 22.01 -10.60
N ILE A 192 5.38 20.70 -10.37
CA ILE A 192 5.15 19.68 -11.40
C ILE A 192 3.66 19.37 -11.57
N SER A 193 2.91 19.24 -10.48
CA SER A 193 1.49 18.84 -10.50
C SER A 193 0.52 20.02 -10.43
N GLY A 194 0.99 21.21 -10.06
CA GLY A 194 0.13 22.36 -9.75
C GLY A 194 -0.61 22.27 -8.40
N ASP A 195 -0.44 21.18 -7.63
CA ASP A 195 -1.15 20.93 -6.37
C ASP A 195 -0.18 20.75 -5.19
N ALA A 196 0.34 21.84 -4.66
CA ALA A 196 1.23 21.82 -3.48
C ALA A 196 0.53 21.31 -2.21
N GLU A 197 -0.81 21.37 -2.15
CA GLU A 197 -1.58 20.89 -0.99
C GLU A 197 -1.57 19.37 -0.88
N ALA A 198 -1.67 18.67 -2.00
CA ALA A 198 -1.55 17.21 -2.05
C ALA A 198 -0.22 16.72 -1.42
N TYR A 199 0.88 17.46 -1.60
CA TYR A 199 2.19 17.08 -1.03
C TYR A 199 2.35 17.50 0.44
N ARG A 200 1.67 18.55 0.88
CA ARG A 200 1.56 18.85 2.31
C ARG A 200 0.73 17.79 3.04
N TYR A 201 -0.35 17.34 2.43
CA TYR A 201 -1.15 16.21 2.90
C TYR A 201 -0.32 14.94 3.01
N LEU A 202 0.44 14.59 1.96
CA LEU A 202 1.35 13.45 1.94
C LEU A 202 2.32 13.48 3.13
N ASN A 203 2.96 14.63 3.37
CA ASN A 203 3.89 14.76 4.48
C ASN A 203 3.21 14.55 5.84
N ARG A 204 2.06 15.20 6.08
CA ARG A 204 1.31 15.06 7.33
C ARG A 204 0.92 13.59 7.59
N THR A 205 0.44 12.89 6.57
CA THR A 205 0.02 11.49 6.70
C THR A 205 1.19 10.55 6.95
N ILE A 206 2.36 10.78 6.33
CA ILE A 206 3.57 9.99 6.61
C ILE A 206 4.03 10.16 8.06
N GLU A 207 4.03 11.39 8.57
CA GLU A 207 4.50 11.66 9.94
C GLU A 207 3.55 11.13 11.03
N ALA A 208 2.25 11.14 10.76
CA ALA A 208 1.21 10.70 11.71
C ALA A 208 0.96 9.18 11.67
N PHE A 209 1.32 8.49 10.58
CA PHE A 209 1.00 7.08 10.41
C PHE A 209 1.87 6.19 11.31
N PRO A 210 1.29 5.16 11.98
CA PRO A 210 2.05 4.21 12.76
C PRO A 210 3.01 3.41 11.88
N TYR A 211 4.25 3.22 12.32
CA TYR A 211 5.25 2.44 11.59
C TYR A 211 6.05 1.51 12.52
N GLY A 212 6.77 0.56 11.91
CA GLY A 212 7.55 -0.43 12.64
C GLY A 212 6.67 -1.34 13.50
N GLU A 213 7.02 -1.52 14.76
CA GLU A 213 6.29 -2.40 15.67
C GLU A 213 4.86 -1.93 15.96
N ALA A 214 4.59 -0.62 15.94
CA ALA A 214 3.24 -0.10 16.12
C ALA A 214 2.30 -0.56 15.01
N PHE A 215 2.76 -0.60 13.75
CA PHE A 215 1.96 -1.14 12.65
C PHE A 215 1.87 -2.67 12.67
N CYS A 216 2.96 -3.38 13.06
CA CYS A 216 2.91 -4.83 13.26
C CYS A 216 1.87 -5.24 14.31
N LYS A 217 1.69 -4.45 15.35
CA LYS A 217 0.63 -4.65 16.36
C LYS A 217 -0.77 -4.61 15.72
N LEU A 218 -1.06 -3.62 14.87
CA LEU A 218 -2.34 -3.52 14.16
C LEU A 218 -2.58 -4.75 13.26
N MET A 219 -1.55 -5.24 12.58
CA MET A 219 -1.67 -6.46 11.77
C MET A 219 -2.02 -7.68 12.64
N ARG A 220 -1.37 -7.86 13.79
CA ARG A 220 -1.71 -8.95 14.73
C ARG A 220 -3.14 -8.81 15.28
N GLU A 221 -3.57 -7.59 15.60
CA GLU A 221 -4.94 -7.29 16.04
C GLU A 221 -5.98 -7.60 14.95
N ALA A 222 -5.59 -7.48 13.67
CA ALA A 222 -6.42 -7.88 12.54
C ALA A 222 -6.47 -9.41 12.31
N GLY A 223 -5.69 -10.21 13.06
CA GLY A 223 -5.67 -11.68 12.99
C GLY A 223 -4.48 -12.28 12.25
N PHE A 224 -3.54 -11.47 11.74
CA PHE A 224 -2.38 -12.00 11.05
C PHE A 224 -1.39 -12.68 11.99
N ALA A 225 -0.92 -13.86 11.60
CA ALA A 225 0.22 -14.56 12.19
C ALA A 225 1.54 -14.17 11.49
N GLN A 226 2.67 -14.57 12.06
CA GLN A 226 4.01 -14.39 11.48
C GLN A 226 4.29 -12.98 10.96
N VAL A 227 3.80 -11.97 11.69
CA VAL A 227 3.94 -10.57 11.28
C VAL A 227 5.40 -10.13 11.38
N SER A 228 5.91 -9.57 10.30
CA SER A 228 7.27 -9.01 10.24
C SER A 228 7.34 -7.70 9.46
N ALA A 229 8.41 -6.95 9.69
CA ALA A 229 8.70 -5.67 9.04
C ALA A 229 10.12 -5.67 8.48
N THR A 230 10.26 -5.40 7.18
CA THR A 230 11.54 -5.29 6.46
C THR A 230 11.78 -3.83 6.08
N PRO A 231 12.62 -3.08 6.80
CA PRO A 231 12.95 -1.71 6.44
C PRO A 231 13.72 -1.63 5.13
N LEU A 232 13.40 -0.63 4.31
CA LEU A 232 14.02 -0.34 3.02
C LEU A 232 14.71 1.04 3.08
N THR A 233 15.79 1.20 2.35
CA THR A 233 16.49 2.49 2.19
C THR A 233 16.63 3.23 3.53
N PHE A 234 17.40 2.62 4.45
CA PHE A 234 17.64 3.15 5.80
C PHE A 234 16.37 3.37 6.65
N GLY A 235 15.24 2.75 6.27
CA GLY A 235 13.96 2.87 6.98
C GLY A 235 13.07 4.03 6.49
N VAL A 236 13.29 4.54 5.27
CA VAL A 236 12.41 5.52 4.61
C VAL A 236 11.08 4.89 4.18
N ALA A 237 11.12 3.60 3.83
CA ALA A 237 9.95 2.78 3.59
C ALA A 237 10.12 1.43 4.29
N THR A 238 9.02 0.71 4.48
CA THR A 238 9.03 -0.61 5.11
C THR A 238 8.04 -1.51 4.38
N ILE A 239 8.46 -2.76 4.09
CA ILE A 239 7.54 -3.83 3.71
C ILE A 239 7.12 -4.53 4.99
N TYR A 240 5.83 -4.57 5.25
CA TYR A 240 5.22 -5.39 6.28
C TYR A 240 4.59 -6.59 5.63
N GLN A 241 4.70 -7.75 6.27
CA GLN A 241 4.02 -8.96 5.88
C GLN A 241 3.36 -9.62 7.08
N GLY A 242 2.24 -10.29 6.85
CA GLY A 242 1.55 -11.13 7.81
C GLY A 242 0.87 -12.26 7.07
N GLU A 243 0.76 -13.41 7.69
CA GLU A 243 0.16 -14.60 7.10
C GLU A 243 -1.20 -14.89 7.74
N LYS A 244 -2.15 -15.36 6.96
CA LYS A 244 -3.35 -15.98 7.49
C LYS A 244 -3.01 -17.41 7.90
N ALA A 245 -3.24 -17.74 9.16
CA ALA A 245 -2.95 -19.07 9.67
C ALA A 245 -3.65 -20.15 8.81
N VAL A 246 -2.97 -21.28 8.65
CA VAL A 246 -3.61 -22.49 8.14
C VAL A 246 -4.35 -23.10 9.32
N ASP A 247 -5.65 -23.34 9.18
CA ASP A 247 -6.43 -24.05 10.21
C ASP A 247 -5.79 -25.44 10.41
N SER A 248 -5.12 -25.65 11.54
CA SER A 248 -4.65 -26.98 11.91
C SER A 248 -5.86 -27.84 12.20
N GLU A 249 -6.01 -28.95 11.49
CA GLU A 249 -7.10 -29.92 11.71
C GLU A 249 -7.05 -30.58 13.12
N GLU A 250 -6.05 -30.24 13.93
CA GLU A 250 -5.83 -30.85 15.27
C GLU A 250 -6.72 -30.26 16.38
N GLU A 251 -7.45 -29.16 16.19
CA GLU A 251 -8.36 -28.65 17.24
C GLU A 251 -9.81 -29.15 17.12
N ARG A 252 -10.12 -30.08 16.23
CA ARG A 252 -11.46 -30.67 16.04
C ARG A 252 -11.59 -32.16 16.45
N GLN A 253 -10.70 -32.66 17.37
CA GLN A 253 -10.87 -33.99 17.95
C GLN A 253 -11.14 -33.95 19.43
#